data_85e2b45343b2e5df5fe5594ebac635dd
#
_entry.id   85e2b45343b2e5df5fe5594ebac635dd
#
_cell.length_a   1.000
_cell.length_b   1.000
_cell.length_c   1.000
_cell.angle_alpha   90.00
_cell.angle_beta   90.00
_cell.angle_gamma   90.00
#
_symmetry.space_group_name_H-M   'P 1'
#
loop_
_entity.id
_entity.type
_entity.pdbx_description
1 polymer ?
#
loop_
_entity_poly.entity_id
_entity_poly.type
_entity_poly.pdbx_seq_one_letter_code
_entity_poly.pdbx_strand_id
1 'polypeptide(L)'
;KNFPDGKPRTDLIHPISIAPLIWSIHSDYELFKTGIHGQMGLSCTTCHMPKVTKNGQTYTSHNIGRPLKTFEASCSGCHDVKNKDKILSHVAQRKARAAELRIESGTLLAKAHLEAGKAWAAGASEAEMQPVLQAIRASYRRFNSLQRAAYFHASQETFTEFANAIRYAQQARVELRKILARHGAGDWEAPAFDTKDKVLALLNLSEREAYIKAKCLSNKKDLVRWTEPAEKNGTYDKNYVAPDQIENWHTSECSRYE
;
A
#
# COMPACT_ATOMS: atom_id res chain seq x y z
N LYS A 1 2.35 -17.46 6.16
CA LYS A 1 2.95 -18.41 5.18
C LYS A 1 4.39 -18.66 5.59
N ASN A 2 4.83 -19.89 5.55
CA ASN A 2 6.19 -20.30 5.87
C ASN A 2 6.89 -20.75 4.58
N PHE A 3 8.21 -20.72 4.60
CA PHE A 3 9.02 -21.43 3.62
C PHE A 3 8.86 -22.96 3.76
N PRO A 4 9.27 -23.78 2.78
CA PRO A 4 9.19 -25.23 2.87
C PRO A 4 9.93 -25.84 4.08
N ASP A 5 10.94 -25.13 4.60
CA ASP A 5 11.70 -25.51 5.79
C ASP A 5 10.99 -25.14 7.12
N GLY A 6 9.76 -24.69 7.05
CA GLY A 6 8.94 -24.28 8.21
C GLY A 6 9.23 -22.89 8.76
N LYS A 7 10.27 -22.20 8.27
CA LYS A 7 10.60 -20.84 8.73
C LYS A 7 9.59 -19.82 8.22
N PRO A 8 9.28 -18.77 9.00
CA PRO A 8 8.42 -17.69 8.56
C PRO A 8 8.99 -17.02 7.31
N ARG A 9 8.18 -16.91 6.25
CA ARG A 9 8.58 -16.18 5.04
C ARG A 9 8.91 -14.73 5.40
N THR A 10 10.08 -14.28 4.97
CA THR A 10 10.56 -12.91 5.17
C THR A 10 11.01 -12.37 3.82
N ASP A 11 10.42 -11.26 3.41
CA ASP A 11 10.74 -10.61 2.14
C ASP A 11 11.76 -9.47 2.36
N LEU A 12 11.76 -8.88 3.55
CA LEU A 12 12.72 -7.87 3.95
C LEU A 12 12.92 -7.81 5.47
N ILE A 13 14.08 -7.34 5.91
CA ILE A 13 14.35 -6.98 7.30
C ILE A 13 14.29 -5.44 7.39
N HIS A 14 13.49 -4.94 8.31
CA HIS A 14 13.36 -3.50 8.49
C HIS A 14 14.64 -2.91 9.10
N PRO A 15 15.26 -1.88 8.51
CA PRO A 15 16.60 -1.42 8.91
C PRO A 15 16.69 -0.87 10.34
N ILE A 16 15.61 -0.31 10.88
CA ILE A 16 15.58 0.27 12.23
C ILE A 16 15.18 -0.77 13.28
N SER A 17 14.04 -1.41 13.09
CA SER A 17 13.49 -2.35 14.09
C SER A 17 14.06 -3.76 14.02
N ILE A 18 14.72 -4.11 12.92
CA ILE A 18 15.19 -5.46 12.59
C ILE A 18 14.02 -6.46 12.46
N ALA A 19 12.79 -5.97 12.35
CA ALA A 19 11.62 -6.82 12.20
C ALA A 19 11.64 -7.54 10.84
N PRO A 20 11.39 -8.87 10.83
CA PRO A 20 11.25 -9.64 9.59
C PRO A 20 9.87 -9.37 9.00
N LEU A 21 9.80 -8.65 7.89
CA LEU A 21 8.56 -8.24 7.27
C LEU A 21 8.20 -9.12 6.07
N ILE A 22 6.92 -9.24 5.80
CA ILE A 22 6.37 -9.91 4.62
C ILE A 22 5.64 -8.90 3.76
N TRP A 23 5.98 -8.86 2.49
CA TRP A 23 5.29 -8.02 1.53
C TRP A 23 3.99 -8.69 1.08
N SER A 24 2.87 -8.05 1.34
CA SER A 24 1.53 -8.51 0.97
C SER A 24 0.87 -7.45 0.09
N ILE A 25 1.43 -7.28 -1.12
CA ILE A 25 0.86 -6.46 -2.17
C ILE A 25 0.01 -7.32 -3.10
N HIS A 26 -0.93 -6.71 -3.82
CA HIS A 26 -1.82 -7.41 -4.77
C HIS A 26 -2.82 -8.37 -4.12
N SER A 27 -3.34 -8.03 -2.95
CA SER A 27 -4.45 -8.75 -2.29
C SER A 27 -5.83 -8.32 -2.78
N ASP A 28 -5.91 -7.57 -3.88
CA ASP A 28 -7.18 -7.01 -4.39
C ASP A 28 -8.19 -8.09 -4.78
N TYR A 29 -7.72 -9.21 -5.37
CA TYR A 29 -8.59 -10.32 -5.74
C TYR A 29 -9.17 -11.02 -4.50
N GLU A 30 -8.33 -11.37 -3.55
CA GLU A 30 -8.75 -12.04 -2.31
C GLU A 30 -9.70 -11.15 -1.52
N LEU A 31 -9.40 -9.85 -1.39
CA LEU A 31 -10.28 -8.88 -0.75
C LEU A 31 -11.61 -8.75 -1.50
N PHE A 32 -11.57 -8.61 -2.82
CA PHE A 32 -12.78 -8.53 -3.64
C PHE A 32 -13.70 -9.74 -3.42
N LYS A 33 -13.13 -10.95 -3.33
CA LYS A 33 -13.90 -12.19 -3.07
C LYS A 33 -14.58 -12.20 -1.70
N THR A 34 -14.09 -11.46 -0.72
CA THR A 34 -14.75 -11.30 0.58
C THR A 34 -15.83 -10.21 0.58
N GLY A 35 -15.79 -9.31 -0.39
CA GLY A 35 -16.79 -8.24 -0.53
C GLY A 35 -18.10 -8.72 -1.16
N ILE A 36 -19.17 -7.93 -0.94
CA ILE A 36 -20.52 -8.29 -1.40
C ILE A 36 -20.58 -8.59 -2.90
N HIS A 37 -19.95 -7.79 -3.75
CA HIS A 37 -19.96 -8.00 -5.19
C HIS A 37 -19.22 -9.28 -5.59
N GLY A 38 -18.11 -9.62 -4.93
CA GLY A 38 -17.37 -10.85 -5.15
C GLY A 38 -18.16 -12.09 -4.70
N GLN A 39 -18.88 -11.99 -3.57
CA GLN A 39 -19.77 -13.04 -3.08
C GLN A 39 -20.98 -13.28 -4.00
N MET A 40 -21.46 -12.23 -4.67
CA MET A 40 -22.51 -12.33 -5.69
C MET A 40 -22.00 -12.91 -7.02
N GLY A 41 -20.74 -13.30 -7.13
CA GLY A 41 -20.17 -13.90 -8.33
C GLY A 41 -19.73 -12.89 -9.40
N LEU A 42 -19.72 -11.60 -9.12
CA LEU A 42 -19.21 -10.60 -10.06
C LEU A 42 -17.70 -10.76 -10.26
N SER A 43 -17.20 -10.25 -11.38
CA SER A 43 -15.78 -10.22 -11.71
C SER A 43 -15.26 -8.78 -11.80
N CYS A 44 -13.94 -8.62 -11.83
CA CYS A 44 -13.31 -7.31 -12.03
C CYS A 44 -13.79 -6.64 -13.31
N THR A 45 -13.95 -7.42 -14.38
CA THR A 45 -14.38 -6.92 -15.70
C THR A 45 -15.84 -6.46 -15.72
N THR A 46 -16.70 -7.00 -14.85
CA THR A 46 -18.09 -6.55 -14.73
C THR A 46 -18.17 -5.04 -14.47
N CYS A 47 -17.31 -4.52 -13.63
CA CYS A 47 -17.29 -3.12 -13.24
C CYS A 47 -16.25 -2.31 -14.03
N HIS A 48 -15.05 -2.86 -14.27
CA HIS A 48 -13.94 -2.16 -14.89
C HIS A 48 -13.97 -2.19 -16.43
N MET A 49 -14.75 -3.09 -17.02
CA MET A 49 -14.93 -3.22 -18.47
C MET A 49 -16.42 -3.35 -18.81
N PRO A 50 -17.24 -2.34 -18.51
CA PRO A 50 -18.68 -2.42 -18.70
C PRO A 50 -19.05 -2.50 -20.20
N LYS A 51 -20.25 -2.98 -20.46
CA LYS A 51 -20.87 -2.87 -21.79
C LYS A 51 -21.26 -1.42 -22.05
N VAL A 52 -20.86 -0.91 -23.19
CA VAL A 52 -21.20 0.45 -23.66
C VAL A 52 -21.77 0.39 -25.05
N THR A 53 -22.71 1.29 -25.36
CA THR A 53 -23.30 1.40 -26.69
C THR A 53 -22.86 2.71 -27.34
N LYS A 54 -22.31 2.63 -28.54
CA LYS A 54 -21.91 3.79 -29.33
C LYS A 54 -22.34 3.54 -30.79
N ASN A 55 -23.01 4.50 -31.37
CA ASN A 55 -23.53 4.40 -32.76
C ASN A 55 -24.37 3.15 -33.00
N GLY A 56 -25.21 2.76 -32.04
CA GLY A 56 -26.08 1.58 -32.14
C GLY A 56 -25.38 0.24 -31.92
N GLN A 57 -24.06 0.20 -31.74
CA GLN A 57 -23.30 -1.02 -31.46
C GLN A 57 -22.94 -1.13 -29.99
N THR A 58 -23.25 -2.29 -29.42
CA THR A 58 -22.88 -2.59 -28.01
C THR A 58 -21.62 -3.45 -27.97
N TYR A 59 -20.63 -3.00 -27.21
CA TYR A 59 -19.35 -3.69 -27.05
C TYR A 59 -18.84 -3.57 -25.61
N THR A 60 -17.88 -4.41 -25.25
CA THR A 60 -17.18 -4.31 -23.97
C THR A 60 -16.16 -3.18 -24.02
N SER A 61 -16.25 -2.22 -23.12
CA SER A 61 -15.26 -1.17 -23.00
C SER A 61 -13.92 -1.74 -22.51
N HIS A 62 -12.85 -1.54 -23.27
CA HIS A 62 -11.48 -1.88 -22.85
C HIS A 62 -10.76 -0.72 -22.17
N ASN A 63 -11.44 0.40 -21.97
CA ASN A 63 -10.93 1.49 -21.15
C ASN A 63 -11.11 1.12 -19.69
N ILE A 64 -10.08 0.50 -19.09
CA ILE A 64 -10.06 0.06 -17.70
C ILE A 64 -9.92 1.29 -16.80
N GLY A 65 -11.03 1.99 -16.62
CA GLY A 65 -11.11 3.19 -15.82
C GLY A 65 -11.62 2.98 -14.40
N ARG A 66 -11.97 4.09 -13.77
CA ARG A 66 -12.64 4.08 -12.46
C ARG A 66 -14.14 3.86 -12.66
N PRO A 67 -14.73 2.73 -12.22
CA PRO A 67 -16.17 2.43 -12.44
C PRO A 67 -17.11 3.53 -11.93
N LEU A 68 -16.72 4.21 -10.84
CA LEU A 68 -17.52 5.32 -10.29
C LEU A 68 -17.65 6.54 -11.21
N LYS A 69 -16.76 6.71 -12.19
CA LYS A 69 -16.86 7.75 -13.21
C LYS A 69 -17.84 7.38 -14.32
N THR A 70 -18.08 6.09 -14.50
CA THR A 70 -18.97 5.51 -15.52
C THR A 70 -20.12 4.78 -14.85
N PHE A 71 -20.72 5.39 -13.82
CA PHE A 71 -21.73 4.77 -12.96
C PHE A 71 -22.86 4.13 -13.74
N GLU A 72 -23.39 4.82 -14.77
CA GLU A 72 -24.48 4.34 -15.60
C GLU A 72 -24.11 3.04 -16.32
N ALA A 73 -22.91 2.96 -16.88
CA ALA A 73 -22.45 1.76 -17.57
C ALA A 73 -22.02 0.64 -16.61
N SER A 74 -21.43 0.99 -15.46
CA SER A 74 -20.80 0.01 -14.55
C SER A 74 -21.72 -0.46 -13.44
N CYS A 75 -22.71 0.33 -13.02
CA CYS A 75 -23.49 0.10 -11.81
C CYS A 75 -25.00 -0.01 -12.06
N SER A 76 -25.54 0.69 -13.08
CA SER A 76 -27.00 0.81 -13.26
C SER A 76 -27.69 -0.49 -13.68
N GLY A 77 -26.95 -1.48 -14.12
CA GLY A 77 -27.52 -2.82 -14.38
C GLY A 77 -28.07 -3.52 -13.14
N CYS A 78 -27.63 -3.12 -11.94
CA CYS A 78 -28.08 -3.68 -10.67
C CYS A 78 -28.58 -2.61 -9.68
N HIS A 79 -28.07 -1.38 -9.80
CA HIS A 79 -28.41 -0.26 -8.93
C HIS A 79 -29.30 0.75 -9.65
N ASP A 80 -30.42 1.14 -9.05
CA ASP A 80 -31.26 2.20 -9.59
C ASP A 80 -30.46 3.50 -9.68
N VAL A 81 -30.47 4.13 -10.85
CA VAL A 81 -29.80 5.41 -11.14
C VAL A 81 -30.27 6.53 -10.19
N LYS A 82 -31.51 6.48 -9.71
CA LYS A 82 -32.04 7.41 -8.70
C LYS A 82 -31.25 7.37 -7.38
N ASN A 83 -30.58 6.28 -7.09
CA ASN A 83 -29.75 6.10 -5.89
C ASN A 83 -28.28 6.46 -6.12
N LYS A 84 -27.89 6.92 -7.32
CA LYS A 84 -26.50 7.22 -7.69
C LYS A 84 -25.80 8.09 -6.65
N ASP A 85 -26.36 9.25 -6.34
CA ASP A 85 -25.72 10.21 -5.43
C ASP A 85 -25.57 9.65 -4.00
N LYS A 86 -26.57 8.90 -3.53
CA LYS A 86 -26.50 8.18 -2.26
C LYS A 86 -25.39 7.16 -2.25
N ILE A 87 -25.24 6.35 -3.29
CA ILE A 87 -24.19 5.34 -3.43
C ILE A 87 -22.82 6.00 -3.48
N LEU A 88 -22.66 7.03 -4.30
CA LEU A 88 -21.39 7.77 -4.41
C LEU A 88 -21.00 8.43 -3.08
N SER A 89 -21.97 9.00 -2.35
CA SER A 89 -21.75 9.55 -1.01
C SER A 89 -21.27 8.48 -0.02
N HIS A 90 -21.92 7.31 0.02
CA HIS A 90 -21.48 6.20 0.87
C HIS A 90 -20.06 5.72 0.53
N VAL A 91 -19.74 5.63 -0.76
CA VAL A 91 -18.38 5.26 -1.20
C VAL A 91 -17.36 6.32 -0.77
N ALA A 92 -17.71 7.61 -0.89
CA ALA A 92 -16.85 8.71 -0.45
C ALA A 92 -16.59 8.67 1.06
N GLN A 93 -17.61 8.41 1.88
CA GLN A 93 -17.48 8.27 3.33
C GLN A 93 -16.58 7.09 3.71
N ARG A 94 -16.76 5.92 3.07
CA ARG A 94 -15.90 4.75 3.29
C ARG A 94 -14.44 5.03 2.90
N LYS A 95 -14.23 5.74 1.79
CA LYS A 95 -12.90 6.16 1.36
C LYS A 95 -12.24 7.07 2.39
N ALA A 96 -12.96 8.08 2.88
CA ALA A 96 -12.46 8.99 3.89
C ALA A 96 -12.09 8.24 5.18
N ARG A 97 -12.98 7.36 5.66
CA ARG A 97 -12.72 6.55 6.85
C ARG A 97 -11.52 5.61 6.69
N ALA A 98 -11.38 4.96 5.53
CA ALA A 98 -10.23 4.12 5.24
C ALA A 98 -8.92 4.93 5.20
N ALA A 99 -8.96 6.17 4.69
CA ALA A 99 -7.80 7.06 4.69
C ALA A 99 -7.38 7.45 6.13
N GLU A 100 -8.32 7.78 7.00
CA GLU A 100 -8.05 8.07 8.42
C GLU A 100 -7.39 6.87 9.12
N LEU A 101 -7.99 5.69 9.01
CA LEU A 101 -7.48 4.47 9.62
C LEU A 101 -6.11 4.07 9.05
N ARG A 102 -5.87 4.33 7.77
CA ARG A 102 -4.56 4.12 7.14
C ARG A 102 -3.50 5.04 7.74
N ILE A 103 -3.81 6.31 7.94
CA ILE A 103 -2.89 7.26 8.58
C ILE A 103 -2.62 6.82 10.03
N GLU A 104 -3.66 6.51 10.79
CA GLU A 104 -3.52 6.08 12.18
C GLU A 104 -2.68 4.80 12.29
N SER A 105 -3.02 3.76 11.54
CA SER A 105 -2.29 2.49 11.57
C SER A 105 -0.83 2.64 11.13
N GLY A 106 -0.57 3.44 10.08
CA GLY A 106 0.77 3.74 9.58
C GLY A 106 1.60 4.52 10.61
N THR A 107 0.99 5.50 11.26
CA THR A 107 1.64 6.30 12.31
C THR A 107 2.05 5.44 13.52
N LEU A 108 1.14 4.60 14.00
CA LEU A 108 1.42 3.72 15.13
C LEU A 108 2.50 2.68 14.79
N LEU A 109 2.44 2.12 13.59
CA LEU A 109 3.44 1.19 13.11
C LEU A 109 4.83 1.84 12.98
N ALA A 110 4.89 3.04 12.44
CA ALA A 110 6.14 3.78 12.32
C ALA A 110 6.75 4.10 13.70
N LYS A 111 5.91 4.51 14.67
CA LYS A 111 6.36 4.68 16.07
C LYS A 111 6.91 3.39 16.64
N ALA A 112 6.25 2.25 16.42
CA ALA A 112 6.73 0.95 16.88
C ALA A 112 8.10 0.59 16.28
N HIS A 113 8.36 0.91 15.00
CA HIS A 113 9.68 0.71 14.40
C HIS A 113 10.76 1.58 15.05
N LEU A 114 10.47 2.85 15.34
CA LEU A 114 11.42 3.76 15.99
C LEU A 114 11.70 3.35 17.44
N GLU A 115 10.65 3.02 18.20
CA GLU A 115 10.76 2.54 19.59
C GLU A 115 11.54 1.22 19.65
N ALA A 116 11.37 0.31 18.68
CA ALA A 116 12.16 -0.91 18.60
C ALA A 116 13.63 -0.65 18.31
N GLY A 117 13.94 0.29 17.40
CA GLY A 117 15.33 0.73 17.16
C GLY A 117 15.98 1.30 18.43
N LYS A 118 15.24 2.10 19.20
CA LYS A 118 15.73 2.63 20.47
C LYS A 118 15.93 1.53 21.52
N ALA A 119 15.03 0.54 21.58
CA ALA A 119 15.18 -0.60 22.50
C ALA A 119 16.44 -1.42 22.17
N TRP A 120 16.72 -1.70 20.91
CA TRP A 120 17.98 -2.33 20.47
C TRP A 120 19.20 -1.51 20.89
N ALA A 121 19.18 -0.20 20.65
CA ALA A 121 20.28 0.68 21.04
C ALA A 121 20.48 0.78 22.57
N ALA A 122 19.42 0.54 23.35
CA ALA A 122 19.48 0.49 24.81
C ALA A 122 19.94 -0.88 25.36
N GLY A 123 20.21 -1.87 24.50
CA GLY A 123 20.72 -3.18 24.89
C GLY A 123 19.66 -4.26 25.13
N ALA A 124 18.45 -4.08 24.58
CA ALA A 124 17.42 -5.12 24.63
C ALA A 124 17.91 -6.42 23.96
N SER A 125 17.64 -7.55 24.58
CA SER A 125 17.99 -8.87 24.07
C SER A 125 17.03 -9.34 22.97
N GLU A 126 17.49 -10.27 22.12
CA GLU A 126 16.63 -10.91 21.10
C GLU A 126 15.39 -11.57 21.72
N ALA A 127 15.53 -12.20 22.87
CA ALA A 127 14.43 -12.86 23.57
C ALA A 127 13.34 -11.86 24.01
N GLU A 128 13.73 -10.69 24.49
CA GLU A 128 12.78 -9.62 24.83
C GLU A 128 12.09 -9.05 23.61
N MET A 129 12.82 -8.93 22.50
CA MET A 129 12.32 -8.31 21.27
C MET A 129 11.45 -9.24 20.42
N GLN A 130 11.58 -10.56 20.52
CA GLN A 130 10.82 -11.52 19.71
C GLN A 130 9.32 -11.27 19.67
N PRO A 131 8.57 -11.13 20.79
CA PRO A 131 7.14 -10.87 20.75
C PRO A 131 6.80 -9.51 20.13
N VAL A 132 7.65 -8.51 20.30
CA VAL A 132 7.53 -7.18 19.69
C VAL A 132 7.67 -7.27 18.17
N LEU A 133 8.71 -7.94 17.68
CA LEU A 133 8.97 -8.10 16.25
C LEU A 133 7.84 -8.86 15.56
N GLN A 134 7.27 -9.87 16.23
CA GLN A 134 6.09 -10.58 15.74
C GLN A 134 4.85 -9.68 15.64
N ALA A 135 4.63 -8.82 16.65
CA ALA A 135 3.51 -7.87 16.63
C ALA A 135 3.69 -6.80 15.53
N ILE A 136 4.90 -6.26 15.37
CA ILE A 136 5.24 -5.33 14.27
C ILE A 136 4.99 -6.00 12.92
N ARG A 137 5.47 -7.23 12.72
CA ARG A 137 5.23 -8.02 11.51
C ARG A 137 3.74 -8.22 11.24
N ALA A 138 2.96 -8.55 12.27
CA ALA A 138 1.53 -8.77 12.16
C ALA A 138 0.78 -7.49 11.77
N SER A 139 1.17 -6.34 12.34
CA SER A 139 0.65 -5.02 11.98
C SER A 139 1.00 -4.66 10.54
N TYR A 140 2.29 -4.75 10.18
CA TYR A 140 2.78 -4.42 8.85
C TYR A 140 2.07 -5.22 7.74
N ARG A 141 1.94 -6.54 7.92
CA ARG A 141 1.27 -7.40 6.93
C ARG A 141 -0.14 -6.91 6.62
N ARG A 142 -0.91 -6.55 7.66
CA ARG A 142 -2.27 -6.06 7.50
C ARG A 142 -2.32 -4.68 6.85
N PHE A 143 -1.53 -3.76 7.36
CA PHE A 143 -1.40 -2.42 6.79
C PHE A 143 -1.03 -2.48 5.29
N ASN A 144 -0.06 -3.32 4.93
CA ASN A 144 0.46 -3.42 3.58
C ASN A 144 -0.45 -4.20 2.62
N SER A 145 -1.32 -5.10 3.14
CA SER A 145 -2.30 -5.82 2.32
C SER A 145 -3.47 -4.97 1.85
N LEU A 146 -3.72 -3.83 2.50
CA LEU A 146 -4.85 -2.95 2.20
C LEU A 146 -4.50 -1.95 1.12
N GLN A 147 -4.78 -2.30 -0.12
CA GLN A 147 -4.56 -1.44 -1.28
C GLN A 147 -5.57 -0.29 -1.36
N ARG A 148 -5.33 0.64 -2.28
CA ARG A 148 -6.07 1.90 -2.37
C ARG A 148 -7.58 1.74 -2.55
N ALA A 149 -8.04 0.68 -3.20
CA ALA A 149 -9.45 0.42 -3.50
C ALA A 149 -10.10 -0.60 -2.54
N ALA A 150 -9.37 -1.10 -1.54
CA ALA A 150 -9.86 -2.10 -0.60
C ALA A 150 -11.18 -1.69 0.08
N TYR A 151 -11.32 -0.42 0.44
CA TYR A 151 -12.55 0.14 1.04
C TYR A 151 -13.81 -0.04 0.16
N PHE A 152 -13.63 -0.17 -1.15
CA PHE A 152 -14.73 -0.41 -2.10
C PHE A 152 -14.92 -1.91 -2.36
N HIS A 153 -13.83 -2.64 -2.58
CA HIS A 153 -13.88 -4.06 -2.91
C HIS A 153 -14.36 -4.93 -1.75
N ALA A 154 -13.94 -4.61 -0.52
CA ALA A 154 -14.25 -5.37 0.70
C ALA A 154 -14.25 -4.43 1.91
N SER A 155 -15.27 -3.59 2.04
CA SER A 155 -15.27 -2.52 3.05
C SER A 155 -15.18 -3.06 4.48
N GLN A 156 -15.94 -4.11 4.82
CA GLN A 156 -15.94 -4.68 6.16
C GLN A 156 -14.57 -5.25 6.51
N GLU A 157 -14.00 -6.07 5.63
CA GLU A 157 -12.68 -6.66 5.81
C GLU A 157 -11.60 -5.58 5.92
N THR A 158 -11.68 -4.53 5.09
CA THR A 158 -10.76 -3.40 5.12
C THR A 158 -10.73 -2.73 6.50
N PHE A 159 -11.89 -2.45 7.08
CA PHE A 159 -11.95 -1.80 8.39
C PHE A 159 -11.50 -2.73 9.52
N THR A 160 -11.84 -4.01 9.44
CA THR A 160 -11.38 -5.06 10.37
C THR A 160 -9.85 -5.19 10.34
N GLU A 161 -9.26 -5.24 9.16
CA GLU A 161 -7.80 -5.37 9.02
C GLU A 161 -7.05 -4.10 9.43
N PHE A 162 -7.59 -2.89 9.22
CA PHE A 162 -7.01 -1.69 9.80
C PHE A 162 -7.09 -1.70 11.33
N ALA A 163 -8.23 -2.08 11.92
CA ALA A 163 -8.34 -2.20 13.36
C ALA A 163 -7.35 -3.22 13.94
N ASN A 164 -7.15 -4.35 13.25
CA ASN A 164 -6.15 -5.34 13.62
C ASN A 164 -4.71 -4.80 13.46
N ALA A 165 -4.42 -4.04 12.41
CA ALA A 165 -3.11 -3.39 12.24
C ALA A 165 -2.81 -2.44 13.41
N ILE A 166 -3.78 -1.59 13.76
CA ILE A 166 -3.69 -0.67 14.91
C ILE A 166 -3.46 -1.46 16.21
N ARG A 167 -4.26 -2.48 16.46
CA ARG A 167 -4.15 -3.30 17.68
C ARG A 167 -2.76 -3.93 17.83
N TYR A 168 -2.21 -4.51 16.77
CA TYR A 168 -0.87 -5.10 16.82
C TYR A 168 0.24 -4.06 16.97
N ALA A 169 0.12 -2.91 16.33
CA ALA A 169 1.07 -1.82 16.53
C ALA A 169 1.05 -1.31 17.98
N GLN A 170 -0.14 -1.13 18.56
CA GLN A 170 -0.28 -0.73 19.97
C GLN A 170 0.27 -1.81 20.93
N GLN A 171 0.01 -3.09 20.66
CA GLN A 171 0.57 -4.20 21.44
C GLN A 171 2.11 -4.16 21.43
N ALA A 172 2.71 -3.99 20.26
CA ALA A 172 4.16 -3.85 20.14
C ALA A 172 4.67 -2.66 20.97
N ARG A 173 4.03 -1.51 20.89
CA ARG A 173 4.42 -0.30 21.60
C ARG A 173 4.29 -0.42 23.12
N VAL A 174 3.24 -1.08 23.61
CA VAL A 174 3.08 -1.36 25.05
C VAL A 174 4.26 -2.21 25.59
N GLU A 175 4.63 -3.26 24.87
CA GLU A 175 5.78 -4.08 25.27
C GLU A 175 7.11 -3.32 25.13
N LEU A 176 7.27 -2.52 24.08
CA LEU A 176 8.46 -1.67 23.92
C LEU A 176 8.63 -0.66 25.05
N ARG A 177 7.56 -0.05 25.55
CA ARG A 177 7.62 0.85 26.71
C ARG A 177 8.16 0.14 27.94
N LYS A 178 7.75 -1.12 28.19
CA LYS A 178 8.27 -1.93 29.29
C LYS A 178 9.76 -2.25 29.10
N ILE A 179 10.16 -2.62 27.89
CA ILE A 179 11.56 -2.91 27.55
C ILE A 179 12.42 -1.66 27.74
N LEU A 180 12.01 -0.53 27.16
CA LEU A 180 12.72 0.74 27.29
C LEU A 180 12.90 1.16 28.76
N ALA A 181 11.85 1.00 29.57
CA ALA A 181 11.94 1.30 31.02
C ALA A 181 12.97 0.41 31.73
N ARG A 182 12.99 -0.90 31.43
CA ARG A 182 13.98 -1.83 32.00
C ARG A 182 15.43 -1.50 31.62
N HIS A 183 15.62 -0.94 30.42
CA HIS A 183 16.94 -0.58 29.89
C HIS A 183 17.29 0.91 30.10
N GLY A 184 16.60 1.61 31.01
CA GLY A 184 16.93 3.00 31.36
C GLY A 184 16.59 4.04 30.32
N ALA A 185 15.72 3.71 29.36
CA ALA A 185 15.27 4.58 28.28
C ALA A 185 13.75 4.84 28.31
N GLY A 186 13.11 4.72 29.49
CA GLY A 186 11.66 4.83 29.65
C GLY A 186 11.07 6.18 29.27
N ASP A 187 11.84 7.25 29.44
CA ASP A 187 11.41 8.62 29.12
C ASP A 187 11.54 8.96 27.63
N TRP A 188 12.15 8.06 26.83
CA TRP A 188 12.31 8.32 25.41
C TRP A 188 10.97 8.22 24.66
N GLU A 189 10.68 9.21 23.84
CA GLU A 189 9.50 9.22 22.99
C GLU A 189 9.89 9.27 21.51
N ALA A 190 9.13 8.54 20.68
CA ALA A 190 9.29 8.62 19.24
C ALA A 190 8.97 10.04 18.79
N PRO A 191 9.82 10.66 17.94
CA PRO A 191 9.58 12.00 17.44
C PRO A 191 8.26 12.09 16.68
N ALA A 192 7.70 13.29 16.62
CA ALA A 192 6.51 13.56 15.84
C ALA A 192 6.82 13.52 14.33
N PHE A 193 5.96 12.87 13.53
CA PHE A 193 6.05 12.78 12.07
C PHE A 193 4.67 12.88 11.41
N ASP A 194 3.83 13.75 11.96
CA ASP A 194 2.48 14.07 11.50
C ASP A 194 2.48 14.95 10.24
N THR A 195 3.64 15.50 9.86
CA THR A 195 3.82 16.28 8.62
C THR A 195 4.90 15.66 7.75
N LYS A 196 4.84 15.95 6.44
CA LYS A 196 5.86 15.51 5.47
C LYS A 196 7.27 15.98 5.88
N ASP A 197 7.40 17.22 6.35
CA ASP A 197 8.70 17.80 6.72
C ASP A 197 9.29 17.11 7.94
N LYS A 198 8.46 16.78 8.95
CA LYS A 198 8.91 15.99 10.10
C LYS A 198 9.32 14.58 9.71
N VAL A 199 8.60 13.94 8.79
CA VAL A 199 9.01 12.64 8.22
C VAL A 199 10.35 12.75 7.51
N LEU A 200 10.53 13.76 6.67
CA LEU A 200 11.78 13.99 5.94
C LEU A 200 12.96 14.28 6.88
N ALA A 201 12.72 14.96 8.00
CA ALA A 201 13.73 15.21 9.01
C ALA A 201 14.20 13.93 9.74
N LEU A 202 13.35 12.89 9.83
CA LEU A 202 13.71 11.58 10.40
C LEU A 202 14.50 10.70 9.43
N LEU A 203 14.47 11.03 8.14
CA LEU A 203 15.21 10.30 7.12
C LEU A 203 16.57 10.95 6.95
N ASN A 204 17.61 10.13 6.90
CA ASN A 204 18.91 10.63 6.45
C ASN A 204 18.80 11.01 4.96
N LEU A 205 18.68 12.31 4.68
CA LEU A 205 18.44 12.81 3.33
C LEU A 205 19.56 12.43 2.36
N SER A 206 20.81 12.36 2.82
CA SER A 206 21.95 11.96 1.99
C SER A 206 21.86 10.49 1.56
N GLU A 207 21.47 9.60 2.46
CA GLU A 207 21.23 8.19 2.14
C GLU A 207 19.99 8.01 1.23
N ARG A 208 18.94 8.79 1.48
CA ARG A 208 17.75 8.79 0.62
C ARG A 208 18.08 9.26 -0.80
N GLU A 209 18.83 10.34 -0.96
CA GLU A 209 19.25 10.83 -2.27
C GLU A 209 20.12 9.81 -3.00
N ALA A 210 21.10 9.21 -2.30
CA ALA A 210 21.93 8.14 -2.85
C ALA A 210 21.09 6.94 -3.30
N TYR A 211 20.10 6.53 -2.50
CA TYR A 211 19.17 5.45 -2.84
C TYR A 211 18.31 5.78 -4.07
N ILE A 212 17.73 6.99 -4.12
CA ILE A 212 16.92 7.44 -5.26
C ILE A 212 17.77 7.47 -6.53
N LYS A 213 18.96 8.04 -6.46
CA LYS A 213 19.91 8.10 -7.57
C LYS A 213 20.26 6.68 -8.08
N ALA A 214 20.60 5.77 -7.17
CA ALA A 214 20.92 4.39 -7.52
C ALA A 214 19.72 3.68 -8.17
N LYS A 215 18.51 3.88 -7.65
CA LYS A 215 17.27 3.34 -8.21
C LYS A 215 16.97 3.91 -9.61
N CYS A 216 17.14 5.22 -9.81
CA CYS A 216 16.94 5.85 -11.10
C CYS A 216 17.91 5.32 -12.15
N LEU A 217 19.18 5.17 -11.78
CA LEU A 217 20.20 4.60 -12.68
C LEU A 217 19.93 3.14 -13.01
N SER A 218 19.47 2.35 -12.05
CA SER A 218 19.06 0.96 -12.27
C SER A 218 17.87 0.88 -13.21
N ASN A 219 16.82 1.68 -12.96
CA ASN A 219 15.64 1.72 -13.81
C ASN A 219 16.00 2.14 -15.26
N LYS A 220 16.93 3.07 -15.43
CA LYS A 220 17.39 3.50 -16.76
C LYS A 220 18.08 2.35 -17.50
N LYS A 221 18.94 1.57 -16.82
CA LYS A 221 19.58 0.39 -17.40
C LYS A 221 18.58 -0.71 -17.77
N ASP A 222 17.63 -0.96 -16.88
CA ASP A 222 16.61 -1.98 -17.12
C ASP A 222 15.66 -1.56 -18.24
N LEU A 223 15.31 -0.27 -18.33
CA LEU A 223 14.48 0.25 -19.42
C LEU A 223 15.15 0.01 -20.77
N VAL A 224 16.41 0.40 -20.91
CA VAL A 224 17.20 0.21 -22.16
C VAL A 224 17.26 -1.28 -22.53
N ARG A 225 17.50 -2.16 -21.55
CA ARG A 225 17.56 -3.62 -21.75
C ARG A 225 16.28 -4.18 -22.37
N TRP A 226 15.12 -3.63 -22.04
CA TRP A 226 13.84 -4.08 -22.58
C TRP A 226 13.39 -3.33 -23.84
N THR A 227 13.68 -2.04 -23.93
CA THR A 227 13.22 -1.21 -25.04
C THR A 227 14.03 -1.40 -26.31
N GLU A 228 15.35 -1.55 -26.23
CA GLU A 228 16.18 -1.76 -27.43
C GLU A 228 15.80 -2.99 -28.27
N PRO A 229 15.60 -4.20 -27.68
CA PRO A 229 15.13 -5.34 -28.44
C PRO A 229 13.71 -5.14 -29.01
N ALA A 230 12.83 -4.50 -28.24
CA ALA A 230 11.45 -4.25 -28.66
C ALA A 230 11.38 -3.20 -29.80
N GLU A 231 12.23 -2.18 -29.78
CA GLU A 231 12.37 -1.20 -30.84
C GLU A 231 12.89 -1.86 -32.15
N LYS A 232 13.91 -2.72 -32.06
CA LYS A 232 14.43 -3.49 -33.19
C LYS A 232 13.41 -4.41 -33.81
N ASN A 233 12.49 -4.96 -33.00
CA ASN A 233 11.45 -5.87 -33.47
C ASN A 233 10.17 -5.14 -33.88
N GLY A 234 10.12 -3.80 -33.82
CA GLY A 234 8.95 -3.00 -34.14
C GLY A 234 7.77 -3.16 -33.20
N THR A 235 7.98 -3.72 -32.01
CA THR A 235 6.95 -3.92 -30.98
C THR A 235 6.88 -2.79 -29.96
N TYR A 236 7.81 -1.84 -30.03
CA TYR A 236 7.86 -0.63 -29.18
C TYR A 236 8.19 0.58 -30.04
N ASP A 237 7.34 1.60 -29.95
CA ASP A 237 7.60 2.93 -30.54
C ASP A 237 7.99 3.90 -29.42
N LYS A 238 9.24 4.33 -29.40
CA LYS A 238 9.75 5.30 -28.42
C LYS A 238 9.08 6.68 -28.51
N ASN A 239 8.45 6.98 -29.65
CA ASN A 239 7.73 8.23 -29.86
C ASN A 239 6.25 8.13 -29.46
N TYR A 240 5.76 6.91 -29.12
CA TYR A 240 4.40 6.74 -28.67
C TYR A 240 4.29 7.22 -27.21
N VAL A 241 3.54 8.27 -27.04
CA VAL A 241 3.18 8.79 -25.72
C VAL A 241 1.69 8.62 -25.55
N ALA A 242 1.30 7.79 -24.59
CA ALA A 242 -0.12 7.62 -24.28
C ALA A 242 -0.68 8.95 -23.77
N PRO A 243 -1.78 9.49 -24.34
CA PRO A 243 -2.27 10.83 -24.05
C PRO A 243 -2.62 11.11 -22.58
N ASP A 244 -2.90 10.06 -21.81
CA ASP A 244 -3.27 10.11 -20.39
C ASP A 244 -2.10 9.89 -19.43
N GLN A 245 -0.89 9.64 -19.95
CA GLN A 245 0.31 9.36 -19.14
C GLN A 245 1.34 10.50 -19.14
N ILE A 246 1.13 11.53 -19.95
CA ILE A 246 2.12 12.58 -20.22
C ILE A 246 2.48 13.39 -18.96
N GLU A 247 1.56 13.61 -18.03
CA GLU A 247 1.78 14.58 -16.96
C GLU A 247 2.47 14.04 -15.70
N ASN A 248 2.56 12.74 -15.50
CA ASN A 248 2.91 12.21 -14.16
C ASN A 248 4.09 11.25 -14.06
N TRP A 249 4.66 10.81 -15.17
CA TRP A 249 5.73 9.79 -15.12
C TRP A 249 7.13 10.38 -15.08
N HIS A 250 7.34 11.54 -15.65
CA HIS A 250 8.65 12.20 -15.76
C HIS A 250 8.91 13.35 -14.80
N THR A 251 7.93 13.80 -14.05
CA THR A 251 8.15 14.66 -12.88
C THR A 251 8.69 13.85 -11.69
N SER A 252 9.08 12.61 -11.97
CA SER A 252 9.72 11.76 -11.00
C SER A 252 11.03 12.38 -10.54
N GLU A 253 11.36 12.15 -9.29
CA GLU A 253 12.64 12.53 -8.68
C GLU A 253 13.85 12.13 -9.53
N CYS A 254 13.67 11.30 -10.57
CA CYS A 254 14.72 10.82 -11.48
C CYS A 254 15.17 11.85 -12.52
N SER A 255 14.34 12.80 -12.92
CA SER A 255 14.73 13.86 -13.88
C SER A 255 15.86 14.75 -13.37
N ARG A 256 16.13 14.74 -12.06
CA ARG A 256 17.25 15.46 -11.46
C ARG A 256 18.60 14.77 -11.65
N TYR A 257 18.61 13.54 -12.14
CA TYR A 257 19.81 12.70 -12.28
C TYR A 257 20.10 12.33 -13.74
N GLU A 258 19.36 12.92 -14.68
CA GLU A 258 19.61 12.86 -16.10
C GLU A 258 20.65 13.92 -16.52
#